data_acee438ab6fcd806b288ea56a70d56d5
#
_entry.id   acee438ab6fcd806b288ea56a70d56d5
#
_cell.length_a   1.000
_cell.length_b   1.000
_cell.length_c   1.000
_cell.angle_alpha   90.00
_cell.angle_beta   90.00
_cell.angle_gamma   90.00
#
_symmetry.space_group_name_H-M   'P 1'
#
loop_
_entity.id
_entity.type
_entity.pdbx_description
1 polymer ?
#
loop_
_entity_poly.entity_id
_entity_poly.type
_entity_poly.pdbx_seq_one_letter_code
_entity_poly.pdbx_strand_id
1 'polypeptide(L)'
;QTDMMKALGGIPVAMSYGDVYTSLQTGIIDGTENNETALTTGKHGEICKVYSTDQHAMIPDVMVMSAKVWKEISPEDQQIILEAARESTESHKIAWDTGD
;
A
#
# COMPACT_ATOMS: atom_id res chain seq x y z
N GLN A 1 -10.23 -8.58 -1.56
CA GLN A 1 -9.63 -9.29 -0.41
C GLN A 1 -10.69 -9.92 0.53
N THR A 2 -11.87 -9.34 0.66
CA THR A 2 -12.92 -9.89 1.53
C THR A 2 -13.38 -11.27 1.09
N ASP A 3 -13.53 -11.50 -0.21
CA ASP A 3 -13.90 -12.81 -0.75
C ASP A 3 -12.82 -13.87 -0.50
N MET A 4 -11.56 -13.48 -0.58
CA MET A 4 -10.43 -14.33 -0.28
C MET A 4 -10.43 -14.77 1.18
N MET A 5 -10.64 -13.85 2.10
CA MET A 5 -10.71 -14.15 3.53
C MET A 5 -11.86 -15.09 3.87
N LYS A 6 -13.01 -14.89 3.23
CA LYS A 6 -14.15 -15.80 3.36
C LYS A 6 -13.82 -17.20 2.89
N ALA A 7 -13.17 -17.33 1.73
CA ALA A 7 -12.79 -18.60 1.16
C ALA A 7 -11.80 -19.36 2.04
N LEU A 8 -10.96 -18.63 2.78
CA LEU A 8 -9.98 -19.21 3.71
C LEU A 8 -10.58 -19.55 5.08
N GLY A 9 -11.86 -19.28 5.30
CA GLY A 9 -12.55 -19.60 6.55
C GLY A 9 -12.51 -18.50 7.61
N GLY A 10 -12.02 -17.33 7.27
CA GLY A 10 -11.99 -16.17 8.17
C GLY A 10 -13.27 -15.35 8.10
N ILE A 11 -13.38 -14.38 8.99
CA ILE A 11 -14.45 -13.37 8.98
C ILE A 11 -13.83 -12.07 8.44
N PRO A 12 -14.15 -11.68 7.19
CA PRO A 12 -13.55 -10.49 6.60
C PRO A 12 -14.15 -9.20 7.16
N VAL A 13 -13.27 -8.23 7.42
CA VAL A 13 -13.68 -6.88 7.81
C VAL A 13 -12.99 -5.90 6.86
N ALA A 14 -13.76 -5.16 6.08
CA ALA A 14 -13.25 -4.10 5.22
C ALA A 14 -13.18 -2.80 6.02
N MET A 15 -12.01 -2.16 6.03
CA MET A 15 -11.83 -0.87 6.68
C MET A 15 -10.72 -0.08 5.99
N SER A 16 -10.65 1.23 6.27
CA SER A 16 -9.55 2.05 5.76
C SER A 16 -8.24 1.67 6.44
N TYR A 17 -7.12 1.82 5.71
CA TYR A 17 -5.79 1.54 6.24
C TYR A 17 -5.51 2.31 7.52
N GLY A 18 -5.98 3.57 7.62
CA GLY A 18 -5.77 4.41 8.80
C GLY A 18 -6.43 3.88 10.08
N ASP A 19 -7.47 3.04 9.95
CA ASP A 19 -8.18 2.48 11.10
C ASP A 19 -7.62 1.15 11.58
N VAL A 20 -6.73 0.52 10.80
CA VAL A 20 -6.23 -0.84 11.06
C VAL A 20 -5.41 -0.89 12.35
N TYR A 21 -4.49 0.04 12.57
CA TYR A 21 -3.64 0.05 13.75
C TYR A 21 -4.48 0.04 15.05
N THR A 22 -5.41 0.96 15.16
CA THR A 22 -6.29 1.08 16.35
C THR A 22 -7.18 -0.14 16.50
N SER A 23 -7.70 -0.69 15.41
CA SER A 23 -8.55 -1.88 15.43
C SER A 23 -7.80 -3.13 15.88
N LEU A 24 -6.52 -3.27 15.50
CA LEU A 24 -5.63 -4.32 16.01
C LEU A 24 -5.35 -4.14 17.49
N GLN A 25 -5.06 -2.90 17.91
CA GLN A 25 -4.74 -2.58 19.29
C GLN A 25 -5.90 -2.86 20.24
N THR A 26 -7.11 -2.53 19.82
CA THR A 26 -8.33 -2.71 20.64
C THR A 26 -8.95 -4.10 20.50
N GLY A 27 -8.48 -4.93 19.59
CA GLY A 27 -9.02 -6.27 19.40
C GLY A 27 -10.28 -6.35 18.57
N ILE A 28 -10.67 -5.26 17.87
CA ILE A 28 -11.80 -5.28 16.93
C ILE A 28 -11.52 -6.23 15.79
N ILE A 29 -10.25 -6.31 15.36
CA ILE A 29 -9.77 -7.32 14.40
C ILE A 29 -8.62 -8.10 15.03
N ASP A 30 -8.44 -9.35 14.61
CA ASP A 30 -7.42 -10.25 15.13
C ASP A 30 -6.14 -10.22 14.30
N GLY A 31 -6.23 -9.83 13.05
CA GLY A 31 -5.10 -9.77 12.14
C GLY A 31 -5.42 -8.94 10.91
N THR A 32 -4.41 -8.73 10.09
CA THR A 32 -4.53 -7.96 8.84
C THR A 32 -3.58 -8.52 7.80
N GLU A 33 -3.90 -8.29 6.51
CA GLU A 33 -2.97 -8.58 5.42
C GLU A 33 -2.40 -7.27 4.90
N ASN A 34 -1.11 -7.26 4.62
CA ASN A 34 -0.43 -6.14 3.99
C ASN A 34 1.00 -6.55 3.60
N ASN A 35 1.72 -5.63 2.96
CA ASN A 35 3.13 -5.82 2.68
C ASN A 35 3.99 -5.53 3.91
N GLU A 36 5.29 -5.83 3.83
CA GLU A 36 6.22 -5.76 4.96
C GLU A 36 6.35 -4.36 5.56
N THR A 37 6.18 -3.32 4.74
CA THR A 37 6.31 -1.93 5.20
C THR A 37 5.24 -1.54 6.21
N ALA A 38 4.12 -2.27 6.27
CA ALA A 38 3.11 -2.05 7.31
C ALA A 38 3.66 -2.32 8.72
N LEU A 39 4.62 -3.24 8.86
CA LEU A 39 5.24 -3.54 10.15
C LEU A 39 6.12 -2.41 10.66
N THR A 40 6.83 -1.73 9.77
CA THR A 40 7.78 -0.66 10.09
C THR A 40 7.14 0.72 9.99
N THR A 41 6.92 1.22 8.77
CA THR A 41 6.36 2.56 8.56
C THR A 41 4.91 2.68 9.02
N GLY A 42 4.11 1.62 8.88
CA GLY A 42 2.75 1.56 9.40
C GLY A 42 2.66 1.25 10.88
N LYS A 43 3.78 0.93 11.52
CA LYS A 43 3.90 0.61 12.96
C LYS A 43 3.07 -0.59 13.41
N HIS A 44 2.56 -1.42 12.50
CA HIS A 44 1.81 -2.61 12.86
C HIS A 44 2.65 -3.61 13.67
N GLY A 45 3.97 -3.58 13.52
CA GLY A 45 4.90 -4.40 14.28
C GLY A 45 4.92 -4.12 15.79
N GLU A 46 4.38 -2.98 16.23
CA GLU A 46 4.22 -2.69 17.65
C GLU A 46 3.17 -3.60 18.30
N ILE A 47 2.18 -4.04 17.52
CA ILE A 47 1.06 -4.85 17.99
C ILE A 47 1.18 -6.28 17.48
N CYS A 48 1.48 -6.45 16.17
CA CYS A 48 1.61 -7.75 15.53
C CYS A 48 3.03 -8.27 15.66
N LYS A 49 3.20 -9.45 16.23
CA LYS A 49 4.51 -10.06 16.48
C LYS A 49 4.82 -11.23 15.54
N VAL A 50 3.85 -11.63 14.71
CA VAL A 50 4.02 -12.71 13.74
C VAL A 50 3.63 -12.18 12.37
N TYR A 51 4.50 -12.40 11.39
CA TYR A 51 4.26 -12.06 9.99
C TYR A 51 4.40 -13.32 9.13
N SER A 52 3.32 -13.70 8.45
CA SER A 52 3.31 -14.87 7.57
C SER A 52 3.47 -14.43 6.13
N THR A 53 4.53 -14.87 5.47
CA THR A 53 4.79 -14.57 4.07
C THR A 53 4.10 -15.59 3.18
N ASP A 54 2.85 -15.35 2.84
CA ASP A 54 2.07 -16.25 1.99
C ASP A 54 2.08 -15.86 0.50
N GLN A 55 2.59 -14.67 0.19
CA GLN A 55 2.73 -14.17 -1.18
C GLN A 55 1.44 -14.26 -2.01
N HIS A 56 0.30 -13.97 -1.38
CA HIS A 56 -1.03 -14.15 -1.97
C HIS A 56 -1.37 -13.11 -3.04
N ALA A 57 -0.65 -12.01 -3.11
CA ALA A 57 -0.91 -10.94 -4.06
C ALA A 57 0.37 -10.22 -4.47
N MET A 58 0.38 -9.69 -5.69
CA MET A 58 1.41 -8.78 -6.19
C MET A 58 0.70 -7.60 -6.84
N ILE A 59 0.46 -6.56 -6.05
CA ILE A 59 -0.31 -5.39 -6.49
C ILE A 59 0.67 -4.25 -6.77
N PRO A 60 0.77 -3.78 -8.03
CA PRO A 60 1.64 -2.66 -8.36
C PRO A 60 1.05 -1.34 -7.87
N ASP A 61 1.89 -0.44 -7.42
CA ASP A 61 1.51 0.94 -7.23
C ASP A 61 1.58 1.68 -8.57
N VAL A 62 0.53 2.42 -8.90
CA VAL A 62 0.42 3.14 -10.17
C VAL A 62 0.15 4.61 -9.90
N MET A 63 1.00 5.47 -10.45
CA MET A 63 0.79 6.91 -10.41
C MET A 63 -0.11 7.31 -11.56
N VAL A 64 -1.24 7.94 -11.25
CA VAL A 64 -2.25 8.31 -12.26
C VAL A 64 -2.62 9.79 -12.13
N MET A 65 -3.05 10.35 -13.25
CA MET A 65 -3.57 11.70 -13.31
C MET A 65 -4.82 11.73 -14.17
N SER A 66 -5.79 12.58 -13.82
CA SER A 66 -6.99 12.79 -14.65
C SER A 66 -6.59 13.20 -16.07
N ALA A 67 -7.15 12.52 -17.07
CA ALA A 67 -6.89 12.88 -18.48
C ALA A 67 -7.34 14.30 -18.80
N LYS A 68 -8.40 14.78 -18.16
CA LYS A 68 -8.89 16.15 -18.32
C LYS A 68 -7.85 17.16 -17.83
N VAL A 69 -7.29 16.95 -16.65
CA VAL A 69 -6.24 17.81 -16.08
C VAL A 69 -4.98 17.74 -16.92
N TRP A 70 -4.58 16.54 -17.37
CA TRP A 70 -3.40 16.34 -18.20
C TRP A 70 -3.46 17.15 -19.49
N LYS A 71 -4.61 17.19 -20.14
CA LYS A 71 -4.81 17.98 -21.38
C LYS A 71 -4.70 19.49 -21.17
N GLU A 72 -4.93 19.97 -19.97
CA GLU A 72 -4.82 21.39 -19.62
C GLU A 72 -3.36 21.81 -19.33
N ILE A 73 -2.45 20.84 -19.19
CA ILE A 73 -1.03 21.09 -18.91
C ILE A 73 -0.27 21.27 -20.22
N SER A 74 0.63 22.25 -20.29
CA SER A 74 1.44 22.50 -21.49
C SER A 74 2.32 21.28 -21.80
N PRO A 75 2.67 21.04 -23.10
CA PRO A 75 3.57 19.93 -23.45
C PRO A 75 4.92 19.96 -22.73
N GLU A 76 5.45 21.15 -22.46
CA GLU A 76 6.70 21.31 -21.70
C GLU A 76 6.54 20.84 -20.27
N ASP A 77 5.46 21.23 -19.61
CA ASP A 77 5.18 20.83 -18.23
C ASP A 77 4.83 19.34 -18.14
N GLN A 78 4.17 18.79 -19.16
CA GLN A 78 3.92 17.35 -19.25
C GLN A 78 5.22 16.55 -19.24
N GLN A 79 6.24 17.01 -19.98
CA GLN A 79 7.55 16.36 -20.00
C GLN A 79 8.24 16.43 -18.63
N ILE A 80 8.16 17.57 -17.95
CA ILE A 80 8.71 17.72 -16.59
C ILE A 80 8.06 16.72 -15.63
N ILE A 81 6.74 16.60 -15.69
CA ILE A 81 5.99 15.67 -14.83
C ILE A 81 6.38 14.22 -15.14
N LEU A 82 6.49 13.84 -16.41
CA LEU A 82 6.90 12.49 -16.80
C LEU A 82 8.32 12.15 -16.33
N GLU A 83 9.25 13.09 -16.46
CA GLU A 83 10.62 12.91 -15.97
C GLU A 83 10.67 12.77 -14.45
N ALA A 84 9.94 13.62 -13.74
CA ALA A 84 9.83 13.55 -12.29
C ALA A 84 9.22 12.22 -11.84
N ALA A 85 8.21 11.72 -12.54
CA ALA A 85 7.60 10.43 -12.26
C ALA A 85 8.58 9.27 -12.45
N ARG A 86 9.39 9.29 -13.51
CA ARG A 86 10.44 8.28 -13.75
C ARG A 86 11.49 8.29 -12.65
N GLU A 87 11.97 9.46 -12.27
CA GLU A 87 12.94 9.62 -11.17
C GLU A 87 12.35 9.13 -9.84
N SER A 88 11.11 9.49 -9.57
CA SER A 88 10.39 9.03 -8.38
C SER A 88 10.28 7.51 -8.34
N THR A 89 9.99 6.87 -9.48
CA THR A 89 9.89 5.42 -9.58
C THR A 89 11.22 4.75 -9.21
N GLU A 90 12.33 5.22 -9.75
CA GLU A 90 13.65 4.67 -9.44
C GLU A 90 14.03 4.88 -7.97
N SER A 91 13.78 6.07 -7.43
CA SER A 91 14.00 6.38 -6.02
C SER A 91 13.14 5.51 -5.11
N HIS A 92 11.87 5.29 -5.48
CA HIS A 92 10.94 4.46 -4.72
C HIS A 92 11.39 3.00 -4.68
N LYS A 93 11.88 2.45 -5.78
CA LYS A 93 12.39 1.08 -5.82
C LYS A 93 13.54 0.89 -4.83
N ILE A 94 14.47 1.85 -4.80
CA ILE A 94 15.61 1.80 -3.88
C ILE A 94 15.14 1.89 -2.42
N ALA A 95 14.28 2.84 -2.13
CA ALA A 95 13.73 3.03 -0.77
C ALA A 95 12.96 1.80 -0.30
N TRP A 96 12.17 1.19 -1.18
CA TRP A 96 11.42 -0.02 -0.87
C TRP A 96 12.35 -1.19 -0.52
N ASP A 97 13.36 -1.40 -1.34
CA ASP A 97 14.31 -2.52 -1.15
C ASP A 97 15.16 -2.36 0.10
N THR A 98 15.47 -1.14 0.51
CA THR A 98 16.27 -0.87 1.72
C THR A 98 15.42 -0.73 2.98
N GLY A 99 14.10 -0.63 2.85
CA GLY A 99 13.20 -0.42 3.98
C GLY A 99 13.14 1.02 4.46
N ASP A 100 13.66 1.95 3.68
CA ASP A 100 13.63 3.39 3.96
C ASP A 100 12.37 4.03 3.28
#